data_1632e83a179bc22981e5492216470164
#
_entry.id   1632e83a179bc22981e5492216470164
#
_cell.length_a   1.000
_cell.length_b   1.000
_cell.length_c   1.000
_cell.angle_alpha   90.00
_cell.angle_beta   90.00
_cell.angle_gamma   90.00
#
_symmetry.space_group_name_H-M   'P 1'
#
loop_
_entity.id
_entity.type
_entity.pdbx_description
1 polymer ?
#
loop_
_entity_poly.entity_id
_entity_poly.type
_entity_poly.pdbx_seq_one_letter_code
_entity_poly.pdbx_strand_id
1 'polypeptide(L)'
;SPIERAVLDILLANNRPVIVTLGRSLYRRIPPYLQPFFEKDNLLFISFRNQNRANLNNSQLRNWATVEFAQEVIFAPFLPNSQLSSLWFFLCNGTKPAHILQ
;
A
#
# COMPACT_ATOMS: atom_id res chain seq x y z
N SER A 1 6.68 3.54 -4.30
CA SER A 1 6.77 4.23 -5.58
C SER A 1 6.46 5.72 -5.41
N PRO A 2 6.91 6.57 -6.32
CA PRO A 2 6.63 8.01 -6.23
C PRO A 2 5.14 8.34 -6.24
N ILE A 3 4.33 7.62 -7.01
CA ILE A 3 2.89 7.86 -7.08
C ILE A 3 2.22 7.47 -5.77
N GLU A 4 2.57 6.34 -5.20
CA GLU A 4 2.02 5.91 -3.92
C GLU A 4 2.38 6.89 -2.80
N ARG A 5 3.60 7.41 -2.83
CA ARG A 5 4.03 8.42 -1.87
C ARG A 5 3.24 9.72 -2.03
N ALA A 6 2.99 10.13 -3.26
CA ALA A 6 2.19 11.33 -3.52
C ALA A 6 0.76 11.17 -3.03
N VAL A 7 0.15 10.01 -3.24
CA VAL A 7 -1.20 9.72 -2.72
C VAL A 7 -1.20 9.77 -1.21
N LEU A 8 -0.24 9.16 -0.55
CA LEU A 8 -0.11 9.19 0.91
C LEU A 8 -0.02 10.63 1.42
N ASP A 9 0.82 11.44 0.81
CA ASP A 9 1.02 12.83 1.23
C ASP A 9 -0.28 13.64 1.11
N ILE A 10 -1.04 13.43 0.03
CA ILE A 10 -2.33 14.11 -0.17
C ILE A 10 -3.35 13.70 0.90
N LEU A 11 -3.45 12.41 1.17
CA LEU A 11 -4.39 11.90 2.16
C LEU A 11 -4.07 12.43 3.55
N LEU A 12 -2.80 12.42 3.94
CA LEU A 12 -2.37 12.93 5.24
C LEU A 12 -2.59 14.43 5.36
N ALA A 13 -2.29 15.19 4.31
CA ALA A 13 -2.52 16.65 4.30
C ALA A 13 -4.00 17.00 4.45
N ASN A 14 -4.91 16.13 4.05
CA ASN A 14 -6.35 16.32 4.16
C ASN A 14 -6.95 15.64 5.39
N ASN A 15 -6.13 15.24 6.34
CA ASN A 15 -6.54 14.58 7.60
C ASN A 15 -7.37 13.31 7.37
N ARG A 16 -7.09 12.57 6.29
CA ARG A 16 -7.74 11.29 6.02
C ARG A 16 -7.04 10.18 6.79
N PRO A 17 -7.79 9.28 7.46
CA PRO A 17 -7.18 8.11 8.08
C PRO A 17 -6.55 7.20 7.02
N VAL A 18 -5.32 6.76 7.26
CA VAL A 18 -4.58 5.95 6.29
C VAL A 18 -3.98 4.74 7.00
N ILE A 19 -4.08 3.59 6.36
CA ILE A 19 -3.36 2.39 6.75
C ILE A 19 -2.29 2.14 5.68
N VAL A 20 -1.04 2.09 6.10
CA VAL A 20 0.08 1.76 5.22
C VAL A 20 0.50 0.32 5.46
N THR A 21 0.44 -0.49 4.43
CA THR A 21 0.92 -1.87 4.48
C THR A 21 2.38 -1.91 4.06
N LEU A 22 3.23 -2.48 4.89
CA LEU A 22 4.67 -2.49 4.68
C LEU A 22 5.13 -3.81 4.07
N GLY A 23 6.07 -3.73 3.11
CA GLY A 23 6.77 -4.90 2.58
C GLY A 23 7.97 -5.29 3.46
N ARG A 24 7.90 -4.99 4.75
CA ARG A 24 8.95 -5.25 5.74
C ARG A 24 8.32 -5.35 7.12
N SER A 25 9.12 -5.64 8.16
CA SER A 25 8.66 -5.58 9.54
C SER A 25 8.24 -4.15 9.93
N LEU A 26 7.48 -4.03 11.01
CA LEU A 26 7.12 -2.72 11.55
C LEU A 26 8.36 -1.89 11.86
N TYR A 27 8.26 -0.59 11.69
CA TYR A 27 9.32 0.32 12.05
C TYR A 27 9.58 0.28 13.56
N ARG A 28 10.84 0.17 13.96
CA ARG A 28 11.23 0.39 15.35
C ARG A 28 11.14 1.87 15.70
N ARG A 29 11.45 2.72 14.74
CA ARG A 29 11.30 4.17 14.86
C ARG A 29 10.59 4.67 13.61
N ILE A 30 9.44 5.30 13.80
CA ILE A 30 8.65 5.82 12.71
C ILE A 30 9.43 6.95 12.03
N PRO A 31 9.49 6.98 10.68
CA PRO A 31 10.15 8.08 9.99
C PRO A 31 9.64 9.44 10.46
N PRO A 32 10.53 10.43 10.69
CA PRO A 32 10.13 11.70 11.29
C PRO A 32 9.01 12.43 10.55
N TYR A 33 8.96 12.34 9.23
CA TYR A 33 7.93 13.03 8.45
C TYR A 33 6.54 12.42 8.63
N LEU A 34 6.45 11.17 9.09
CA LEU A 34 5.18 10.48 9.34
C LEU A 34 4.75 10.53 10.80
N GLN A 35 5.67 10.84 11.69
CA GLN A 35 5.42 10.76 13.13
C GLN A 35 4.27 11.66 13.60
N PRO A 36 4.11 12.92 13.13
CA PRO A 36 2.98 13.74 13.56
C PRO A 36 1.61 13.13 13.22
N PHE A 37 1.50 12.46 12.07
CA PHE A 37 0.25 11.84 11.66
C PHE A 37 -0.03 10.57 12.44
N PHE A 38 1.01 9.82 12.78
CA PHE A 38 0.88 8.65 13.65
C PHE A 38 0.42 9.04 15.04
N GLU A 39 0.97 10.10 15.61
CA GLU A 39 0.59 10.60 16.93
C GLU A 39 -0.85 11.11 16.99
N LYS A 40 -1.39 11.58 15.86
CA LYS A 40 -2.79 12.02 15.77
C LYS A 40 -3.77 10.89 15.48
N ASP A 41 -3.32 9.65 15.46
CA ASP A 41 -4.11 8.47 15.12
C ASP A 41 -4.69 8.50 13.70
N ASN A 42 -4.07 9.26 12.80
CA ASN A 42 -4.46 9.28 11.39
C ASN A 42 -3.66 8.33 10.52
N LEU A 43 -2.69 7.64 11.08
CA LEU A 43 -1.80 6.74 10.35
C LEU A 43 -1.55 5.48 11.16
N LEU A 44 -1.76 4.34 10.52
CA LEU A 44 -1.48 3.02 11.09
C LEU A 44 -0.59 2.23 10.12
N PHE A 45 0.33 1.46 10.67
CA PHE A 45 1.17 0.55 9.89
C PHE A 45 0.79 -0.90 10.14
N ILE A 46 0.73 -1.68 9.05
CA ILE A 46 0.53 -3.13 9.12
C ILE A 46 1.70 -3.80 8.41
N SER A 47 2.23 -4.85 9.02
CA SER A 47 3.27 -5.67 8.42
C SER A 47 2.85 -7.14 8.45
N PHE A 48 3.18 -7.86 7.38
CA PHE A 48 2.91 -9.30 7.25
C PHE A 48 4.19 -10.13 7.36
N ARG A 49 5.34 -9.49 7.61
CA ARG A 49 6.65 -10.14 7.68
C ARG A 49 7.51 -9.53 8.76
N ASN A 50 8.42 -10.33 9.32
CA ASN A 50 9.38 -9.90 10.34
C ASN A 50 10.77 -9.60 9.78
N GLN A 51 10.87 -9.20 8.53
CA GLN A 51 12.13 -8.86 7.89
C GLN A 51 12.37 -7.36 7.92
N ASN A 52 13.60 -6.96 8.30
CA ASN A 52 13.95 -5.56 8.49
C ASN A 52 14.00 -4.75 7.19
N ARG A 53 14.11 -5.41 6.04
CA ARG A 53 14.19 -4.73 4.74
C ARG A 53 13.11 -5.22 3.81
N ALA A 54 12.56 -4.30 3.05
CA ALA A 54 11.66 -4.66 1.95
C ALA A 54 12.45 -5.40 0.87
N ASN A 55 11.83 -6.41 0.28
CA ASN A 55 12.35 -7.11 -0.89
C ASN A 55 11.18 -7.46 -1.82
N LEU A 56 11.49 -8.01 -3.00
CA LEU A 56 10.47 -8.31 -4.00
C LEU A 56 9.39 -9.25 -3.47
N ASN A 57 9.78 -10.33 -2.79
CA ASN A 57 8.82 -11.30 -2.27
C ASN A 57 7.92 -10.70 -1.20
N ASN A 58 8.48 -9.89 -0.31
CA ASN A 58 7.70 -9.23 0.73
C ASN A 58 6.76 -8.18 0.13
N SER A 59 7.19 -7.49 -0.92
CA SER A 59 6.34 -6.52 -1.62
C SER A 59 5.17 -7.21 -2.33
N GLN A 60 5.39 -8.35 -2.94
CA GLN A 60 4.30 -9.14 -3.55
C GLN A 60 3.30 -9.61 -2.50
N LEU A 61 3.78 -10.15 -1.38
CA LEU A 61 2.91 -10.58 -0.28
C LEU A 61 2.08 -9.41 0.24
N ARG A 62 2.71 -8.25 0.45
CA ARG A 62 2.01 -7.04 0.89
C ARG A 62 0.92 -6.64 -0.09
N ASN A 63 1.20 -6.65 -1.40
CA ASN A 63 0.23 -6.27 -2.42
C ASN A 63 -0.97 -7.20 -2.43
N TRP A 64 -0.75 -8.51 -2.40
CA TRP A 64 -1.84 -9.48 -2.35
C TRP A 64 -2.67 -9.35 -1.08
N ALA A 65 -2.04 -9.18 0.07
CA ALA A 65 -2.74 -9.00 1.33
C ALA A 65 -3.56 -7.71 1.35
N THR A 66 -3.01 -6.62 0.82
CA THR A 66 -3.71 -5.34 0.73
C THR A 66 -4.97 -5.45 -0.10
N VAL A 67 -4.88 -6.10 -1.26
CA VAL A 67 -6.03 -6.32 -2.15
C VAL A 67 -7.10 -7.16 -1.46
N GLU A 68 -6.70 -8.15 -0.70
CA GLU A 68 -7.63 -9.04 -0.01
C GLU A 68 -8.46 -8.29 1.05
N PHE A 69 -7.85 -7.35 1.75
CA PHE A 69 -8.55 -6.55 2.75
C PHE A 69 -9.41 -5.44 2.15
N ALA A 70 -9.05 -4.92 0.99
CA ALA A 70 -9.73 -3.77 0.42
C ALA A 70 -11.09 -4.14 -0.16
N GLN A 71 -12.05 -3.25 -0.03
CA GLN A 71 -13.37 -3.39 -0.66
C GLN A 71 -13.32 -2.98 -2.12
N GLU A 72 -12.46 -2.05 -2.46
CA GLU A 72 -12.24 -1.53 -3.79
C GLU A 72 -10.75 -1.27 -3.96
N VAL A 73 -10.23 -1.53 -5.15
CA VAL A 73 -8.79 -1.39 -5.43
C VAL A 73 -8.57 -0.40 -6.56
N ILE A 74 -7.68 0.56 -6.33
CA ILE A 74 -7.26 1.52 -7.33
C ILE A 74 -5.77 1.35 -7.57
N PHE A 75 -5.39 1.07 -8.81
CA PHE A 75 -4.01 0.90 -9.21
C PHE A 75 -3.46 2.18 -9.78
N ALA A 76 -2.24 2.53 -9.40
CA ALA A 76 -1.43 3.45 -10.21
C ALA A 76 -1.04 2.75 -11.52
N PRO A 77 -0.76 3.50 -12.59
CA PRO A 77 -0.32 2.89 -13.85
C PRO A 77 0.90 1.98 -13.63
N PHE A 78 0.93 0.84 -14.30
CA PHE A 78 1.98 -0.16 -14.16
C PHE A 78 2.39 -0.74 -15.51
N LEU A 79 3.58 -1.32 -15.57
CA LEU A 79 4.10 -1.95 -16.79
C LEU A 79 3.43 -3.31 -17.03
N PRO A 80 3.25 -3.73 -18.31
CA PRO A 80 2.49 -4.94 -18.64
C PRO A 80 3.00 -6.23 -18.00
N ASN A 81 4.29 -6.34 -17.75
CA ASN A 81 4.88 -7.57 -17.19
C ASN A 81 5.29 -7.41 -15.72
N SER A 82 4.77 -6.41 -15.03
CA SER A 82 5.05 -6.20 -13.62
C SER A 82 4.20 -7.14 -12.75
N GLN A 83 4.57 -7.25 -11.46
CA GLN A 83 3.77 -8.02 -10.50
C GLN A 83 2.35 -7.47 -10.37
N LEU A 84 2.12 -6.19 -10.61
CA LEU A 84 0.79 -5.60 -10.54
C LEU A 84 -0.10 -6.05 -11.70
N SER A 85 0.46 -6.42 -12.85
CA SER A 85 -0.32 -6.93 -13.96
C SER A 85 -1.00 -8.26 -13.62
N SER A 86 -0.32 -9.14 -12.92
CA SER A 86 -0.90 -10.41 -12.46
C SER A 86 -2.03 -10.18 -11.47
N LEU A 87 -1.84 -9.24 -10.56
CA LEU A 87 -2.84 -8.87 -9.57
C LEU A 87 -4.08 -8.24 -10.23
N TRP A 88 -3.85 -7.35 -11.19
CA TRP A 88 -4.92 -6.75 -11.99
C TRP A 88 -5.75 -7.81 -12.72
N PHE A 89 -5.07 -8.76 -13.36
CA PHE A 89 -5.72 -9.86 -14.07
C PHE A 89 -6.62 -10.67 -13.14
N PHE A 90 -6.10 -11.01 -11.96
CA PHE A 90 -6.86 -11.73 -10.95
C PHE A 90 -8.12 -10.97 -10.55
N LEU A 91 -8.02 -9.66 -10.33
CA LEU A 91 -9.15 -8.83 -9.91
C LEU A 91 -10.18 -8.63 -11.02
N CYS A 92 -9.76 -8.57 -12.28
CA CYS A 92 -10.68 -8.45 -13.40
C CYS A 92 -11.61 -9.66 -13.54
N ASN A 93 -11.17 -10.83 -13.08
CA ASN A 93 -11.95 -12.05 -13.09
C ASN A 93 -12.75 -12.28 -11.79
N GLY A 94 -12.67 -11.35 -10.86
CA GLY A 94 -13.37 -11.42 -9.60
C GLY A 94 -14.57 -10.48 -9.53
N THR A 95 -15.14 -10.35 -8.33
CA THR A 95 -16.31 -9.49 -8.09
C THR A 95 -15.94 -8.15 -7.45
N LYS A 96 -14.73 -8.01 -6.97
CA LYS A 96 -14.29 -6.79 -6.28
C LYS A 96 -14.01 -5.69 -7.30
N PRO A 97 -14.54 -4.46 -7.09
CA PRO A 97 -14.26 -3.35 -7.99
C PRO A 97 -12.76 -3.01 -8.04
N ALA A 98 -12.23 -2.86 -9.24
CA ALA A 98 -10.82 -2.51 -9.45
C ALA A 98 -10.71 -1.51 -10.60
N HIS A 99 -9.87 -0.49 -10.44
CA HIS A 99 -9.67 0.59 -11.40
C HIS A 99 -8.20 0.92 -11.56
N ILE A 100 -7.84 1.48 -12.70
CA ILE A 100 -6.51 2.02 -12.93
C ILE A 100 -6.64 3.55 -13.03
N LEU A 101 -5.82 4.27 -12.30
CA LEU A 101 -5.75 5.74 -12.41
C LEU A 101 -5.26 6.12 -13.81
N GLN A 102 -5.89 7.13 -14.38
CA GLN A 102 -5.53 7.63 -15.70
C GLN A 102 -5.12 9.09 -15.64
#